data_d839bd68c13ed919a35ef04de6300543
#
_entry.id   d839bd68c13ed919a35ef04de6300543
#
_cell.length_a   1.000
_cell.length_b   1.000
_cell.length_c   1.000
_cell.angle_alpha   90.00
_cell.angle_beta   90.00
_cell.angle_gamma   90.00
#
_symmetry.space_group_name_H-M   'P 1'
#
loop_
_entity.id
_entity.type
_entity.pdbx_description
1 polymer ?
#
loop_
_entity_poly.entity_id
_entity_poly.type
_entity_poly.pdbx_seq_one_letter_code
_entity_poly.pdbx_strand_id
1 'polypeptide(L)'
;MKKGKFSLTIDGRFYYGWVMLLCGFMSMFICYVIKVNCSSQFIQPICDELGITRTAFIQTNTVMTLAMLISSAFIGKVYNKYSLKYVLSGCVLLTVLCYFFMSKATSLWQLLALTAIQGIGWGGATNLPATIIVGRWFGPKVKGTALSIAMLGSGAGALVWVKVINSVIQNHGWRTGYLAMAGINAIMIPIALLLVVSNPSEKGYKRRIGDPLEEEGKRSSEPLGEKSGITGAQALKTARWWLQWSAGMITMIGAAAFSAQFIDYYTGFVDRGTATTLYAGALGTLVLGKFLVGTLSDVIHIKRMSVIAPLFYAGVFVCMALSSGNMAYAKLLIPLYMIGGAVPSTIPFLITARNFGDKEYGVLSGWMNMAGNVGQIVGPTVAAFIFDTTGSYVKAWMLFACLMVAVSLLYLLSGFASKKQIEEMGYKPV
;
A
#
# COMPACT_ATOMS: atom_id res chain seq x y z
N MET A 1 -32.17 18.40 -0.93
CA MET A 1 -31.49 17.10 -1.07
C MET A 1 -30.07 17.35 -1.53
N LYS A 2 -29.05 17.17 -0.67
CA LYS A 2 -27.63 17.31 -1.04
C LYS A 2 -27.26 16.19 -2.00
N LYS A 3 -27.27 16.46 -3.31
CA LYS A 3 -26.84 15.52 -4.35
C LYS A 3 -25.38 15.16 -4.16
N GLY A 4 -25.20 13.97 -3.86
CA GLY A 4 -24.20 12.95 -3.89
C GLY A 4 -22.72 13.28 -3.93
N LYS A 5 -22.03 12.84 -2.86
CA LYS A 5 -20.58 12.68 -2.83
C LYS A 5 -20.05 11.65 -3.85
N PHE A 6 -20.89 10.72 -4.32
CA PHE A 6 -20.57 9.66 -5.28
C PHE A 6 -21.63 9.61 -6.39
N SER A 7 -21.47 10.44 -7.42
CA SER A 7 -22.27 10.33 -8.64
C SER A 7 -21.58 9.38 -9.62
N LEU A 8 -22.33 8.48 -10.26
CA LEU A 8 -21.82 7.64 -11.35
C LEU A 8 -21.61 8.44 -12.64
N THR A 9 -22.20 9.63 -12.71
CA THR A 9 -22.22 10.46 -13.91
C THR A 9 -21.70 11.87 -13.62
N ILE A 10 -21.01 12.46 -14.59
CA ILE A 10 -20.67 13.88 -14.65
C ILE A 10 -21.29 14.44 -15.95
N ASP A 11 -22.02 15.55 -15.83
CA ASP A 11 -22.67 16.25 -16.96
C ASP A 11 -23.53 15.30 -17.82
N GLY A 12 -24.25 14.37 -17.18
CA GLY A 12 -25.11 13.37 -17.82
C GLY A 12 -24.40 12.20 -18.50
N ARG A 13 -23.06 12.15 -18.46
CA ARG A 13 -22.24 11.07 -19.02
C ARG A 13 -21.66 10.20 -17.90
N PHE A 14 -21.51 8.88 -18.17
CA PHE A 14 -20.82 7.97 -17.26
C PHE A 14 -19.39 8.45 -17.03
N TYR A 15 -18.99 8.57 -15.77
CA TYR A 15 -17.65 9.04 -15.43
C TYR A 15 -16.61 7.92 -15.55
N TYR A 16 -15.70 8.06 -16.50
CA TYR A 16 -14.65 7.06 -16.77
C TYR A 16 -13.69 6.84 -15.59
N GLY A 17 -13.67 7.75 -14.62
CA GLY A 17 -12.91 7.57 -13.36
C GLY A 17 -13.27 6.30 -12.59
N TRP A 18 -14.50 5.77 -12.76
CA TRP A 18 -14.87 4.47 -12.17
C TRP A 18 -14.18 3.29 -12.84
N VAL A 19 -13.97 3.34 -14.15
CA VAL A 19 -13.17 2.36 -14.90
C VAL A 19 -11.71 2.43 -14.43
N MET A 20 -11.21 3.64 -14.26
CA MET A 20 -9.84 3.85 -13.73
C MET A 20 -9.70 3.33 -12.31
N LEU A 21 -10.71 3.53 -11.45
CA LEU A 21 -10.73 2.97 -10.10
C LEU A 21 -10.71 1.44 -10.12
N LEU A 22 -11.47 0.84 -11.03
CA LEU A 22 -11.45 -0.61 -11.25
C LEU A 22 -10.06 -1.09 -11.70
N CYS A 23 -9.37 -0.36 -12.57
CA CYS A 23 -7.99 -0.69 -12.95
C CYS A 23 -7.03 -0.63 -11.75
N GLY A 24 -7.17 0.37 -10.87
CA GLY A 24 -6.42 0.46 -9.62
C GLY A 24 -6.72 -0.70 -8.67
N PHE A 25 -7.99 -1.08 -8.53
CA PHE A 25 -8.42 -2.25 -7.78
C PHE A 25 -7.82 -3.55 -8.36
N MET A 26 -7.88 -3.74 -9.68
CA MET A 26 -7.33 -4.92 -10.36
C MET A 26 -5.82 -5.02 -10.22
N SER A 27 -5.09 -3.92 -10.24
CA SER A 27 -3.64 -3.88 -9.95
C SER A 27 -3.35 -4.44 -8.56
N MET A 28 -4.14 -4.07 -7.54
CA MET A 28 -4.00 -4.59 -6.18
C MET A 28 -4.50 -6.04 -6.07
N PHE A 29 -5.61 -6.38 -6.75
CA PHE A 29 -6.22 -7.71 -6.74
C PHE A 29 -5.33 -8.78 -7.38
N ILE A 30 -4.66 -8.43 -8.47
CA ILE A 30 -3.80 -9.34 -9.22
C ILE A 30 -2.34 -9.20 -8.77
N CYS A 31 -1.72 -8.04 -9.08
CA CYS A 31 -0.27 -7.92 -8.97
C CYS A 31 0.23 -7.92 -7.53
N TYR A 32 -0.47 -7.25 -6.61
CA TYR A 32 -0.05 -7.18 -5.22
C TYR A 32 -0.17 -8.54 -4.52
N VAL A 33 -1.35 -9.15 -4.61
CA VAL A 33 -1.70 -10.35 -3.83
C VAL A 33 -0.85 -11.55 -4.21
N ILE A 34 -0.67 -11.79 -5.50
CA ILE A 34 0.05 -12.95 -6.00
C ILE A 34 1.46 -13.03 -5.40
N LYS A 35 2.14 -11.90 -5.23
CA LYS A 35 3.46 -11.89 -4.60
C LYS A 35 3.38 -11.95 -3.08
N VAL A 36 2.59 -11.08 -2.45
CA VAL A 36 2.62 -10.93 -0.99
C VAL A 36 1.99 -12.11 -0.26
N ASN A 37 0.86 -12.60 -0.76
CA ASN A 37 0.08 -13.61 -0.04
C ASN A 37 0.36 -15.06 -0.50
N CYS A 38 0.87 -15.25 -1.73
CA CYS A 38 1.12 -16.60 -2.25
C CYS A 38 2.57 -17.05 -2.11
N SER A 39 3.53 -16.16 -1.87
CA SER A 39 4.97 -16.50 -1.80
C SER A 39 5.32 -17.54 -0.76
N SER A 40 4.65 -17.53 0.39
CA SER A 40 4.91 -18.48 1.47
C SER A 40 4.66 -19.94 1.10
N GLN A 41 3.76 -20.17 0.14
CA GLN A 41 3.41 -21.52 -0.33
C GLN A 41 4.54 -22.18 -1.14
N PHE A 42 5.45 -21.39 -1.68
CA PHE A 42 6.59 -21.86 -2.47
C PHE A 42 7.79 -22.28 -1.61
N ILE A 43 7.84 -21.89 -0.33
CA ILE A 43 9.02 -22.10 0.53
C ILE A 43 9.36 -23.58 0.62
N GLN A 44 8.42 -24.39 1.11
CA GLN A 44 8.67 -25.81 1.33
C GLN A 44 9.00 -26.57 0.03
N PRO A 45 8.17 -26.49 -1.05
CA PRO A 45 8.43 -27.23 -2.27
C PRO A 45 9.77 -26.88 -2.95
N ILE A 46 10.17 -25.61 -2.90
CA ILE A 46 11.45 -25.16 -3.49
C ILE A 46 12.62 -25.59 -2.64
N CYS A 47 12.53 -25.48 -1.29
CA CYS A 47 13.58 -25.91 -0.40
C CYS A 47 13.86 -27.41 -0.51
N ASP A 48 12.79 -28.22 -0.61
CA ASP A 48 12.90 -29.67 -0.72
C ASP A 48 13.52 -30.09 -2.05
N GLU A 49 13.16 -29.45 -3.17
CA GLU A 49 13.68 -29.82 -4.49
C GLU A 49 15.08 -29.28 -4.77
N LEU A 50 15.38 -28.05 -4.35
CA LEU A 50 16.69 -27.44 -4.61
C LEU A 50 17.71 -27.71 -3.51
N GLY A 51 17.33 -28.39 -2.41
CA GLY A 51 18.22 -28.68 -1.28
C GLY A 51 18.71 -27.44 -0.55
N ILE A 52 17.92 -26.36 -0.51
CA ILE A 52 18.28 -25.09 0.11
C ILE A 52 17.55 -24.90 1.43
N THR A 53 18.15 -24.12 2.34
CA THR A 53 17.52 -23.82 3.62
C THR A 53 16.38 -22.80 3.46
N ARG A 54 15.38 -22.86 4.33
CA ARG A 54 14.30 -21.86 4.39
C ARG A 54 14.83 -20.43 4.51
N THR A 55 15.86 -20.23 5.32
CA THR A 55 16.52 -18.93 5.50
C THR A 55 17.10 -18.40 4.19
N ALA A 56 17.76 -19.26 3.40
CA ALA A 56 18.29 -18.90 2.10
C ALA A 56 17.18 -18.48 1.11
N PHE A 57 16.05 -19.21 1.10
CA PHE A 57 14.92 -18.81 0.27
C PHE A 57 14.29 -17.48 0.72
N ILE A 58 14.17 -17.24 2.03
CA ILE A 58 13.60 -15.96 2.56
C ILE A 58 14.45 -14.77 2.15
N GLN A 59 15.76 -14.92 1.91
CA GLN A 59 16.61 -13.85 1.38
C GLN A 59 16.12 -13.31 0.03
N THR A 60 15.41 -14.11 -0.78
CA THR A 60 14.79 -13.63 -2.02
C THR A 60 13.83 -12.46 -1.75
N ASN A 61 13.07 -12.50 -0.65
CA ASN A 61 12.17 -11.41 -0.27
C ASN A 61 12.95 -10.16 0.17
N THR A 62 14.07 -10.33 0.86
CA THR A 62 14.95 -9.21 1.25
C THR A 62 15.55 -8.54 0.02
N VAL A 63 16.09 -9.31 -0.92
CA VAL A 63 16.66 -8.81 -2.18
C VAL A 63 15.60 -8.09 -3.00
N MET A 64 14.40 -8.66 -3.10
CA MET A 64 13.28 -8.00 -3.78
C MET A 64 12.92 -6.66 -3.12
N THR A 65 12.85 -6.61 -1.80
CA THR A 65 12.49 -5.38 -1.06
C THR A 65 13.56 -4.31 -1.24
N LEU A 66 14.84 -4.68 -1.26
CA LEU A 66 15.94 -3.76 -1.56
C LEU A 66 15.85 -3.21 -3.00
N ALA A 67 15.59 -4.07 -3.99
CA ALA A 67 15.39 -3.64 -5.37
C ALA A 67 14.17 -2.71 -5.52
N MET A 68 13.09 -3.01 -4.82
CA MET A 68 11.89 -2.18 -4.76
C MET A 68 12.16 -0.83 -4.07
N LEU A 69 12.97 -0.81 -3.02
CA LEU A 69 13.42 0.41 -2.35
C LEU A 69 14.12 1.35 -3.34
N ILE A 70 15.08 0.82 -4.09
CA ILE A 70 15.83 1.58 -5.10
C ILE A 70 14.90 2.04 -6.22
N SER A 71 14.07 1.15 -6.77
CA SER A 71 13.20 1.47 -7.89
C SER A 71 12.12 2.50 -7.52
N SER A 72 11.59 2.47 -6.31
CA SER A 72 10.54 3.39 -5.87
C SER A 72 10.98 4.86 -5.85
N ALA A 73 12.28 5.11 -5.72
CA ALA A 73 12.84 6.47 -5.81
C ALA A 73 12.72 7.06 -7.23
N PHE A 74 12.75 6.23 -8.25
CA PHE A 74 12.78 6.65 -9.65
C PHE A 74 11.48 6.42 -10.40
N ILE A 75 10.74 5.36 -10.08
CA ILE A 75 9.54 4.93 -10.82
C ILE A 75 8.46 6.01 -10.82
N GLY A 76 8.35 6.81 -9.76
CA GLY A 76 7.43 7.94 -9.68
C GLY A 76 7.73 9.03 -10.72
N LYS A 77 9.02 9.28 -11.02
CA LYS A 77 9.44 10.20 -12.09
C LYS A 77 9.08 9.65 -13.47
N VAL A 78 9.23 8.33 -13.66
CA VAL A 78 8.86 7.65 -14.90
C VAL A 78 7.35 7.78 -15.15
N TYR A 79 6.51 7.60 -14.13
CA TYR A 79 5.06 7.82 -14.20
C TYR A 79 4.64 9.27 -14.47
N ASN A 80 5.47 10.22 -14.11
CA ASN A 80 5.20 11.63 -14.45
C ASN A 80 5.62 11.99 -15.88
N LYS A 81 6.66 11.35 -16.40
CA LYS A 81 7.21 11.63 -17.73
C LYS A 81 6.47 10.88 -18.85
N TYR A 82 6.09 9.64 -18.60
CA TYR A 82 5.48 8.76 -19.59
C TYR A 82 4.01 8.47 -19.29
N SER A 83 3.28 7.99 -20.31
CA SER A 83 1.88 7.61 -20.16
C SER A 83 1.71 6.46 -19.17
N LEU A 84 0.74 6.59 -18.26
CA LEU A 84 0.44 5.63 -17.19
C LEU A 84 0.26 4.19 -17.73
N LYS A 85 -0.42 4.02 -18.87
CA LYS A 85 -0.67 2.71 -19.48
C LYS A 85 0.60 1.97 -19.86
N TYR A 86 1.57 2.66 -20.47
CA TYR A 86 2.80 2.00 -20.94
C TYR A 86 3.73 1.66 -19.77
N VAL A 87 3.85 2.55 -18.79
CA VAL A 87 4.68 2.31 -17.60
C VAL A 87 4.14 1.13 -16.79
N LEU A 88 2.82 1.13 -16.53
CA LEU A 88 2.17 0.03 -15.82
C LEU A 88 2.33 -1.30 -16.56
N SER A 89 2.03 -1.33 -17.86
CA SER A 89 2.16 -2.54 -18.68
C SER A 89 3.61 -3.04 -18.74
N GLY A 90 4.59 -2.15 -18.83
CA GLY A 90 6.00 -2.52 -18.83
C GLY A 90 6.46 -3.09 -17.49
N CYS A 91 6.01 -2.52 -16.37
CA CYS A 91 6.29 -3.05 -15.02
C CYS A 91 5.65 -4.42 -14.81
N VAL A 92 4.40 -4.60 -15.26
CA VAL A 92 3.72 -5.90 -15.19
C VAL A 92 4.41 -6.93 -16.07
N LEU A 93 4.77 -6.57 -17.31
CA LEU A 93 5.48 -7.46 -18.23
C LEU A 93 6.81 -7.93 -17.63
N LEU A 94 7.57 -7.04 -17.01
CA LEU A 94 8.82 -7.39 -16.33
C LEU A 94 8.56 -8.42 -15.23
N THR A 95 7.50 -8.23 -14.43
CA THR A 95 7.11 -9.18 -13.38
C THR A 95 6.69 -10.55 -13.96
N VAL A 96 5.93 -10.55 -15.06
CA VAL A 96 5.51 -11.77 -15.78
C VAL A 96 6.71 -12.55 -16.27
N LEU A 97 7.67 -11.88 -16.92
CA LEU A 97 8.91 -12.51 -17.39
C LEU A 97 9.72 -13.10 -16.24
N CYS A 98 9.82 -12.39 -15.11
CA CYS A 98 10.48 -12.93 -13.93
C CYS A 98 9.82 -14.21 -13.42
N TYR A 99 8.50 -14.26 -13.29
CA TYR A 99 7.81 -15.50 -12.90
C TYR A 99 8.01 -16.63 -13.91
N PHE A 100 7.96 -16.33 -15.21
CA PHE A 100 8.22 -17.31 -16.24
C PHE A 100 9.63 -17.91 -16.12
N PHE A 101 10.66 -17.10 -15.92
CA PHE A 101 12.02 -17.60 -15.73
C PHE A 101 12.22 -18.28 -14.38
N MET A 102 11.54 -17.84 -13.30
CA MET A 102 11.56 -18.51 -11.99
C MET A 102 11.01 -19.93 -12.09
N SER A 103 10.05 -20.22 -12.98
CA SER A 103 9.54 -21.59 -13.18
C SER A 103 10.60 -22.54 -13.72
N LYS A 104 11.67 -22.01 -14.34
CA LYS A 104 12.79 -22.78 -14.90
C LYS A 104 14.05 -22.76 -14.02
N ALA A 105 13.98 -22.10 -12.87
CA ALA A 105 15.12 -21.95 -11.99
C ALA A 105 15.57 -23.29 -11.41
N THR A 106 16.90 -23.50 -11.38
CA THR A 106 17.57 -24.71 -10.87
C THR A 106 18.51 -24.37 -9.71
N SER A 107 18.70 -23.10 -9.38
CA SER A 107 19.59 -22.67 -8.30
C SER A 107 19.05 -21.46 -7.56
N LEU A 108 19.47 -21.30 -6.29
CA LEU A 108 19.13 -20.13 -5.46
C LEU A 108 19.56 -18.81 -6.10
N TRP A 109 20.74 -18.76 -6.72
CA TRP A 109 21.26 -17.54 -7.34
C TRP A 109 20.38 -17.04 -8.49
N GLN A 110 19.81 -17.95 -9.28
CA GLN A 110 18.84 -17.57 -10.32
C GLN A 110 17.57 -16.97 -9.70
N LEU A 111 17.06 -17.55 -8.61
CA LEU A 111 15.92 -17.01 -7.89
C LEU A 111 16.22 -15.64 -7.30
N LEU A 112 17.40 -15.44 -6.69
CA LEU A 112 17.83 -14.15 -6.14
C LEU A 112 17.93 -13.08 -7.23
N ALA A 113 18.57 -13.37 -8.36
CA ALA A 113 18.70 -12.45 -9.49
C ALA A 113 17.32 -12.07 -10.08
N LEU A 114 16.48 -13.07 -10.30
CA LEU A 114 15.12 -12.83 -10.84
C LEU A 114 14.22 -12.07 -9.88
N THR A 115 14.33 -12.31 -8.56
CA THR A 115 13.58 -11.53 -7.56
C THR A 115 14.09 -10.10 -7.43
N ALA A 116 15.38 -9.84 -7.63
CA ALA A 116 15.92 -8.48 -7.71
C ALA A 116 15.31 -7.70 -8.88
N ILE A 117 15.28 -8.29 -10.07
CA ILE A 117 14.66 -7.71 -11.26
C ILE A 117 13.15 -7.53 -11.05
N GLN A 118 12.48 -8.54 -10.48
CA GLN A 118 11.06 -8.50 -10.18
C GLN A 118 10.70 -7.34 -9.24
N GLY A 119 11.56 -7.04 -8.24
CA GLY A 119 11.34 -5.95 -7.30
C GLY A 119 11.17 -4.60 -7.99
N ILE A 120 11.89 -4.37 -9.09
CA ILE A 120 11.76 -3.14 -9.91
C ILE A 120 10.36 -3.08 -10.54
N GLY A 121 9.93 -4.15 -11.21
CA GLY A 121 8.62 -4.22 -11.86
C GLY A 121 7.46 -4.15 -10.86
N TRP A 122 7.57 -4.90 -9.78
CA TRP A 122 6.51 -4.99 -8.78
C TRP A 122 6.26 -3.66 -8.05
N GLY A 123 7.31 -2.90 -7.74
CA GLY A 123 7.21 -1.56 -7.17
C GLY A 123 6.40 -0.59 -8.04
N GLY A 124 6.51 -0.74 -9.37
CA GLY A 124 5.73 0.06 -10.33
C GLY A 124 4.33 -0.50 -10.64
N ALA A 125 4.04 -1.77 -10.36
CA ALA A 125 2.79 -2.41 -10.78
C ALA A 125 1.72 -2.49 -9.68
N THR A 126 1.99 -2.06 -8.44
CA THR A 126 1.11 -2.31 -7.30
C THR A 126 0.51 -1.05 -6.68
N ASN A 127 1.00 -0.62 -5.52
CA ASN A 127 0.45 0.52 -4.78
C ASN A 127 0.54 1.83 -5.55
N LEU A 128 1.64 2.06 -6.25
CA LEU A 128 1.93 3.34 -6.89
C LEU A 128 0.94 3.68 -8.01
N PRO A 129 0.66 2.80 -9.00
CA PRO A 129 -0.36 3.11 -10.01
C PRO A 129 -1.75 3.33 -9.42
N ALA A 130 -2.17 2.55 -8.41
CA ALA A 130 -3.46 2.74 -7.75
C ALA A 130 -3.57 4.14 -7.11
N THR A 131 -2.52 4.59 -6.41
CA THR A 131 -2.49 5.93 -5.80
C THR A 131 -2.46 7.05 -6.83
N ILE A 132 -1.70 6.89 -7.92
CA ILE A 132 -1.63 7.87 -9.02
C ILE A 132 -2.97 7.98 -9.75
N ILE A 133 -3.62 6.85 -10.07
CA ILE A 133 -4.93 6.80 -10.71
C ILE A 133 -5.94 7.59 -9.86
N VAL A 134 -6.04 7.24 -8.57
CA VAL A 134 -6.97 7.92 -7.67
C VAL A 134 -6.64 9.41 -7.55
N GLY A 135 -5.36 9.76 -7.43
CA GLY A 135 -4.92 11.14 -7.35
C GLY A 135 -5.31 12.00 -8.56
N ARG A 136 -5.23 11.43 -9.76
CA ARG A 136 -5.53 12.15 -11.01
C ARG A 136 -7.02 12.20 -11.35
N TRP A 137 -7.79 11.18 -10.96
CA TRP A 137 -9.19 11.02 -11.39
C TRP A 137 -10.21 11.42 -10.34
N PHE A 138 -9.86 11.52 -9.07
CA PHE A 138 -10.80 11.84 -7.99
C PHE A 138 -10.38 13.10 -7.23
N GLY A 139 -11.36 13.96 -6.99
CA GLY A 139 -11.17 15.21 -6.27
C GLY A 139 -11.03 15.02 -4.75
N PRO A 140 -10.62 16.07 -4.03
CA PRO A 140 -10.26 15.99 -2.61
C PRO A 140 -11.35 15.45 -1.69
N LYS A 141 -12.64 15.69 -2.03
CA LYS A 141 -13.79 15.29 -1.19
C LYS A 141 -14.06 13.79 -1.18
N VAL A 142 -13.56 13.03 -2.16
CA VAL A 142 -13.83 11.59 -2.32
C VAL A 142 -12.56 10.76 -2.51
N LYS A 143 -11.40 11.41 -2.48
CA LYS A 143 -10.09 10.78 -2.76
C LYS A 143 -9.77 9.65 -1.76
N GLY A 144 -10.11 9.84 -0.48
CA GLY A 144 -9.90 8.85 0.57
C GLY A 144 -10.72 7.58 0.33
N THR A 145 -12.00 7.74 0.05
CA THR A 145 -12.89 6.61 -0.26
C THR A 145 -12.45 5.90 -1.55
N ALA A 146 -12.13 6.65 -2.61
CA ALA A 146 -11.66 6.06 -3.86
C ALA A 146 -10.35 5.27 -3.67
N LEU A 147 -9.37 5.81 -2.92
CA LEU A 147 -8.13 5.10 -2.62
C LEU A 147 -8.41 3.82 -1.83
N SER A 148 -9.29 3.89 -0.86
CA SER A 148 -9.65 2.71 -0.06
C SER A 148 -10.31 1.62 -0.90
N ILE A 149 -11.21 1.97 -1.83
CA ILE A 149 -11.79 1.01 -2.76
C ILE A 149 -10.72 0.35 -3.62
N ALA A 150 -9.76 1.12 -4.16
CA ALA A 150 -8.63 0.53 -4.90
C ALA A 150 -7.83 -0.44 -4.03
N MET A 151 -7.55 -0.09 -2.78
CA MET A 151 -6.78 -0.92 -1.84
C MET A 151 -7.53 -2.17 -1.36
N LEU A 152 -8.87 -2.20 -1.40
CA LEU A 152 -9.66 -3.41 -1.12
C LEU A 152 -9.28 -4.58 -2.03
N GLY A 153 -8.79 -4.31 -3.25
CA GLY A 153 -8.31 -5.32 -4.19
C GLY A 153 -7.31 -6.29 -3.55
N SER A 154 -6.44 -5.80 -2.66
CA SER A 154 -5.45 -6.64 -1.98
C SER A 154 -6.07 -7.69 -1.05
N GLY A 155 -7.16 -7.36 -0.36
CA GLY A 155 -7.87 -8.30 0.51
C GLY A 155 -8.73 -9.28 -0.30
N ALA A 156 -9.52 -8.76 -1.25
CA ALA A 156 -10.37 -9.57 -2.11
C ALA A 156 -9.56 -10.58 -2.93
N GLY A 157 -8.41 -10.15 -3.47
CA GLY A 157 -7.52 -11.03 -4.23
C GLY A 157 -6.92 -12.15 -3.37
N ALA A 158 -6.60 -11.88 -2.10
CA ALA A 158 -6.07 -12.89 -1.19
C ALA A 158 -7.04 -14.06 -0.99
N LEU A 159 -8.34 -13.78 -0.86
CA LEU A 159 -9.38 -14.81 -0.71
C LEU A 159 -9.46 -15.75 -1.91
N VAL A 160 -9.12 -15.26 -3.10
CA VAL A 160 -9.20 -16.04 -4.35
C VAL A 160 -7.86 -16.69 -4.67
N TRP A 161 -6.81 -15.88 -4.86
CA TRP A 161 -5.56 -16.36 -5.45
C TRP A 161 -4.75 -17.26 -4.54
N VAL A 162 -4.84 -17.10 -3.21
CA VAL A 162 -4.14 -17.98 -2.26
C VAL A 162 -4.61 -19.42 -2.44
N LYS A 163 -5.92 -19.65 -2.57
CA LYS A 163 -6.49 -21.00 -2.77
C LYS A 163 -6.12 -21.56 -4.16
N VAL A 164 -6.23 -20.74 -5.20
CA VAL A 164 -5.93 -21.16 -6.58
C VAL A 164 -4.47 -21.57 -6.71
N ILE A 165 -3.53 -20.72 -6.26
CA ILE A 165 -2.10 -21.00 -6.36
C ILE A 165 -1.71 -22.20 -5.50
N ASN A 166 -2.27 -22.33 -4.29
CA ASN A 166 -2.03 -23.50 -3.45
C ASN A 166 -2.45 -24.80 -4.14
N SER A 167 -3.64 -24.82 -4.73
CA SER A 167 -4.14 -25.99 -5.47
C SER A 167 -3.25 -26.33 -6.67
N VAL A 168 -2.78 -25.33 -7.41
CA VAL A 168 -1.84 -25.54 -8.54
C VAL A 168 -0.52 -26.13 -8.05
N ILE A 169 0.04 -25.61 -6.95
CA ILE A 169 1.31 -26.09 -6.39
C ILE A 169 1.17 -27.55 -5.93
N GLN A 170 0.08 -27.88 -5.23
CA GLN A 170 -0.14 -29.22 -4.70
C GLN A 170 -0.33 -30.26 -5.81
N ASN A 171 -1.02 -29.92 -6.90
CA ASN A 171 -1.35 -30.86 -7.96
C ASN A 171 -0.29 -30.91 -9.08
N HIS A 172 0.45 -29.82 -9.34
CA HIS A 172 1.33 -29.68 -10.50
C HIS A 172 2.74 -29.16 -10.17
N GLY A 173 3.03 -29.00 -8.88
CA GLY A 173 4.32 -28.52 -8.40
C GLY A 173 4.52 -26.99 -8.50
N TRP A 174 5.58 -26.52 -7.85
CA TRP A 174 5.87 -25.10 -7.70
C TRP A 174 6.25 -24.41 -9.02
N ARG A 175 6.84 -25.12 -9.98
CA ARG A 175 7.17 -24.59 -11.30
C ARG A 175 5.92 -24.16 -12.05
N THR A 176 4.91 -25.01 -12.07
CA THR A 176 3.59 -24.69 -12.62
C THR A 176 2.90 -23.59 -11.82
N GLY A 177 3.13 -23.53 -10.51
CA GLY A 177 2.69 -22.42 -9.66
C GLY A 177 3.23 -21.07 -10.13
N TYR A 178 4.52 -20.96 -10.46
CA TYR A 178 5.10 -19.73 -11.04
C TYR A 178 4.54 -19.40 -12.44
N LEU A 179 4.30 -20.40 -13.29
CA LEU A 179 3.65 -20.19 -14.58
C LEU A 179 2.22 -19.67 -14.42
N ALA A 180 1.47 -20.19 -13.45
CA ALA A 180 0.15 -19.69 -13.12
C ALA A 180 0.21 -18.23 -12.64
N MET A 181 1.17 -17.89 -11.77
CA MET A 181 1.40 -16.51 -11.35
C MET A 181 1.72 -15.58 -12.53
N ALA A 182 2.54 -16.06 -13.48
CA ALA A 182 2.85 -15.32 -14.71
C ALA A 182 1.59 -15.07 -15.54
N GLY A 183 0.79 -16.12 -15.79
CA GLY A 183 -0.46 -16.02 -16.56
C GLY A 183 -1.48 -15.09 -15.94
N ILE A 184 -1.69 -15.18 -14.62
CA ILE A 184 -2.62 -14.29 -13.90
C ILE A 184 -2.15 -12.83 -13.96
N ASN A 185 -0.85 -12.56 -13.75
CA ASN A 185 -0.31 -11.20 -13.89
C ASN A 185 -0.41 -10.69 -15.33
N ALA A 186 -0.23 -11.54 -16.33
CA ALA A 186 -0.33 -11.16 -17.75
C ALA A 186 -1.70 -10.58 -18.10
N ILE A 187 -2.78 -10.99 -17.42
CA ILE A 187 -4.14 -10.44 -17.62
C ILE A 187 -4.16 -8.90 -17.38
N MET A 188 -3.29 -8.41 -16.49
CA MET A 188 -3.25 -6.96 -16.24
C MET A 188 -2.68 -6.16 -17.41
N ILE A 189 -1.90 -6.76 -18.33
CA ILE A 189 -1.31 -6.07 -19.48
C ILE A 189 -2.40 -5.54 -20.43
N PRO A 190 -3.30 -6.37 -20.99
CA PRO A 190 -4.37 -5.86 -21.84
C PRO A 190 -5.32 -4.92 -21.08
N ILE A 191 -5.61 -5.15 -19.80
CA ILE A 191 -6.40 -4.23 -18.99
C ILE A 191 -5.71 -2.85 -18.94
N ALA A 192 -4.41 -2.81 -18.69
CA ALA A 192 -3.67 -1.56 -18.62
C ALA A 192 -3.59 -0.84 -19.98
N LEU A 193 -3.33 -1.55 -21.06
CA LEU A 193 -3.19 -0.96 -22.39
C LEU A 193 -4.52 -0.42 -22.96
N LEU A 194 -5.61 -1.13 -22.70
CA LEU A 194 -6.93 -0.80 -23.28
C LEU A 194 -7.73 0.17 -22.42
N LEU A 195 -7.67 0.03 -21.09
CA LEU A 195 -8.56 0.76 -20.20
C LEU A 195 -7.85 1.92 -19.46
N VAL A 196 -6.53 1.87 -19.25
CA VAL A 196 -5.86 2.91 -18.50
C VAL A 196 -5.62 4.16 -19.33
N VAL A 197 -6.10 5.29 -18.82
CA VAL A 197 -5.94 6.63 -19.39
C VAL A 197 -5.25 7.53 -18.36
N SER A 198 -4.28 8.32 -18.81
CA SER A 198 -3.43 9.07 -17.89
C SER A 198 -4.14 10.22 -17.19
N ASN A 199 -5.00 10.97 -17.90
CA ASN A 199 -5.65 12.15 -17.36
C ASN A 199 -7.14 12.22 -17.77
N PRO A 200 -8.02 12.78 -16.92
CA PRO A 200 -9.43 12.98 -17.25
C PRO A 200 -9.65 13.82 -18.52
N SER A 201 -8.78 14.81 -18.77
CA SER A 201 -8.85 15.68 -19.95
C SER A 201 -8.75 14.93 -21.28
N GLU A 202 -8.03 13.80 -21.34
CA GLU A 202 -7.92 12.93 -22.52
C GLU A 202 -9.27 12.30 -22.93
N LYS A 203 -10.21 12.21 -21.98
CA LYS A 203 -11.60 11.75 -22.20
C LYS A 203 -12.61 12.91 -22.25
N GLY A 204 -12.14 14.16 -22.30
CA GLY A 204 -12.97 15.36 -22.43
C GLY A 204 -13.67 15.79 -21.14
N TYR A 205 -13.26 15.27 -19.97
CA TYR A 205 -13.80 15.74 -18.69
C TYR A 205 -13.13 17.05 -18.27
N LYS A 206 -13.96 18.03 -17.88
CA LYS A 206 -13.52 19.34 -17.36
C LYS A 206 -13.43 19.41 -15.85
N ARG A 207 -13.93 18.40 -15.12
CA ARG A 207 -13.90 18.28 -13.66
C ARG A 207 -13.84 16.82 -13.23
N ARG A 208 -13.45 16.60 -11.96
CA ARG A 208 -13.41 15.27 -11.32
C ARG A 208 -14.58 15.13 -10.36
N ILE A 209 -15.00 13.90 -10.08
CA ILE A 209 -15.92 13.64 -8.97
C ILE A 209 -15.22 14.02 -7.65
N GLY A 210 -15.91 14.82 -6.82
CA GLY A 210 -15.39 15.30 -5.54
C GLY A 210 -14.56 16.59 -5.62
N ASP A 211 -14.42 17.19 -6.78
CA ASP A 211 -13.96 18.59 -6.86
C ASP A 211 -14.99 19.52 -6.20
N PRO A 212 -14.58 20.63 -5.56
CA PRO A 212 -15.49 21.63 -5.03
C PRO A 212 -16.43 22.12 -6.16
N LEU A 213 -17.72 22.16 -5.90
CA LEU A 213 -18.64 22.86 -6.78
C LEU A 213 -18.33 24.34 -6.65
N GLU A 214 -17.98 24.99 -7.75
CA GLU A 214 -17.83 26.44 -7.78
C GLU A 214 -19.19 27.07 -7.55
N GLU A 215 -19.25 28.10 -6.69
CA GLU A 215 -20.38 29.00 -6.65
C GLU A 215 -20.46 29.69 -8.02
N GLU A 216 -21.65 29.68 -8.62
CA GLU A 216 -21.92 30.26 -9.92
C GLU A 216 -21.42 31.70 -9.97
N GLY A 217 -20.30 31.93 -10.64
CA GLY A 217 -19.73 33.26 -10.83
C GLY A 217 -18.19 33.37 -10.87
N LYS A 218 -17.46 32.37 -10.38
CA LYS A 218 -15.99 32.34 -10.51
C LYS A 218 -15.57 31.14 -11.36
N ARG A 219 -15.64 31.29 -12.68
CA ARG A 219 -14.95 30.38 -13.62
C ARG A 219 -13.45 30.48 -13.34
N SER A 220 -12.88 29.51 -12.67
CA SER A 220 -11.46 29.25 -12.82
C SER A 220 -11.25 28.71 -14.24
N SER A 221 -10.70 29.53 -15.11
CA SER A 221 -10.34 29.22 -16.49
C SER A 221 -9.08 28.34 -16.58
N GLU A 222 -8.73 27.62 -15.52
CA GLU A 222 -7.57 26.72 -15.51
C GLU A 222 -7.95 25.39 -16.17
N PRO A 223 -7.23 24.98 -17.23
CA PRO A 223 -7.44 23.67 -17.85
C PRO A 223 -7.20 22.57 -16.83
N LEU A 224 -7.99 21.48 -16.86
CA LEU A 224 -7.81 20.24 -16.07
C LEU A 224 -6.46 19.54 -16.29
N GLY A 225 -5.47 20.21 -16.75
CA GLY A 225 -4.09 19.79 -16.98
C GLY A 225 -3.06 20.46 -16.10
N GLU A 226 -3.37 21.57 -15.44
CA GLU A 226 -2.42 22.20 -14.54
C GLU A 226 -2.48 21.52 -13.17
N LYS A 227 -1.48 20.68 -12.95
CA LYS A 227 -1.25 19.99 -11.68
C LYS A 227 -0.90 21.02 -10.62
N SER A 228 -1.83 21.32 -9.72
CA SER A 228 -1.59 22.23 -8.60
C SER A 228 -0.73 21.56 -7.52
N GLY A 229 0.24 22.26 -6.98
CA GLY A 229 1.10 21.74 -5.93
C GLY A 229 2.57 22.14 -6.10
N ILE A 230 3.40 21.63 -5.20
CA ILE A 230 4.84 21.88 -5.22
C ILE A 230 5.60 20.73 -5.88
N THR A 231 6.82 21.01 -6.33
CA THR A 231 7.71 19.99 -6.85
C THR A 231 8.30 19.13 -5.74
N GLY A 232 8.76 17.92 -6.05
CA GLY A 232 9.44 17.06 -5.10
C GLY A 232 10.68 17.73 -4.50
N ALA A 233 11.44 18.47 -5.30
CA ALA A 233 12.61 19.21 -4.82
C ALA A 233 12.23 20.30 -3.79
N GLN A 234 11.09 20.95 -3.95
CA GLN A 234 10.56 21.90 -2.97
C GLN A 234 10.08 21.19 -1.70
N ALA A 235 9.41 20.04 -1.84
CA ALA A 235 8.96 19.24 -0.71
C ALA A 235 10.11 18.80 0.19
N LEU A 236 11.23 18.32 -0.38
CA LEU A 236 12.43 17.90 0.36
C LEU A 236 13.03 19.01 1.23
N LYS A 237 12.83 20.27 0.88
CA LYS A 237 13.30 21.43 1.67
C LYS A 237 12.41 21.73 2.87
N THR A 238 11.25 21.07 3.00
CA THR A 238 10.29 21.34 4.09
C THR A 238 10.45 20.32 5.22
N ALA A 239 10.50 20.78 6.47
CA ALA A 239 10.47 19.91 7.65
C ALA A 239 9.20 19.02 7.65
N ARG A 240 8.08 19.55 7.13
CA ARG A 240 6.81 18.86 7.01
C ARG A 240 6.94 17.55 6.22
N TRP A 241 7.69 17.54 5.12
CA TRP A 241 7.95 16.35 4.34
C TRP A 241 8.66 15.27 5.15
N TRP A 242 9.74 15.63 5.83
CA TRP A 242 10.53 14.67 6.60
C TRP A 242 9.77 14.10 7.79
N LEU A 243 8.94 14.92 8.47
CA LEU A 243 8.06 14.45 9.54
C LEU A 243 7.04 13.42 9.02
N GLN A 244 6.42 13.67 7.86
CA GLN A 244 5.46 12.75 7.25
C GLN A 244 6.14 11.49 6.71
N TRP A 245 7.30 11.64 6.10
CA TRP A 245 8.10 10.55 5.58
C TRP A 245 8.53 9.60 6.70
N SER A 246 9.04 10.15 7.80
CA SER A 246 9.40 9.39 9.01
C SER A 246 8.19 8.71 9.64
N ALA A 247 7.04 9.39 9.73
CA ALA A 247 5.80 8.81 10.22
C ALA A 247 5.35 7.62 9.37
N GLY A 248 5.40 7.75 8.03
CA GLY A 248 5.10 6.67 7.09
C GLY A 248 6.04 5.47 7.24
N MET A 249 7.35 5.72 7.42
CA MET A 249 8.34 4.68 7.68
C MET A 249 8.04 3.93 8.98
N ILE A 250 7.82 4.67 10.07
CA ILE A 250 7.57 4.08 11.40
C ILE A 250 6.28 3.26 11.41
N THR A 251 5.22 3.71 10.76
CA THR A 251 3.98 2.92 10.66
C THR A 251 4.21 1.58 9.95
N MET A 252 5.06 1.58 8.92
CA MET A 252 5.37 0.36 8.19
C MET A 252 6.31 -0.56 8.97
N ILE A 253 7.22 -0.03 9.81
CA ILE A 253 8.02 -0.81 10.77
C ILE A 253 7.08 -1.65 11.66
N GLY A 254 6.08 -1.01 12.28
CA GLY A 254 5.10 -1.72 13.10
C GLY A 254 4.29 -2.76 12.32
N ALA A 255 3.83 -2.40 11.11
CA ALA A 255 3.05 -3.31 10.28
C ALA A 255 3.83 -4.56 9.85
N ALA A 256 5.08 -4.38 9.48
CA ALA A 256 5.93 -5.48 9.05
C ALA A 256 6.30 -6.40 10.23
N ALA A 257 6.63 -5.82 11.40
CA ALA A 257 6.88 -6.57 12.62
C ALA A 257 5.64 -7.37 13.05
N PHE A 258 4.45 -6.75 13.04
CA PHE A 258 3.17 -7.40 13.32
C PHE A 258 2.97 -8.62 12.39
N SER A 259 3.11 -8.42 11.09
CA SER A 259 2.84 -9.49 10.12
C SER A 259 3.86 -10.64 10.20
N ALA A 260 5.12 -10.34 10.51
CA ALA A 260 6.17 -11.34 10.57
C ALA A 260 6.14 -12.19 11.84
N GLN A 261 5.84 -11.57 12.98
CA GLN A 261 6.01 -12.20 14.29
C GLN A 261 4.68 -12.59 14.97
N PHE A 262 3.54 -12.27 14.39
CA PHE A 262 2.24 -12.49 15.02
C PHE A 262 1.99 -13.95 15.39
N ILE A 263 2.14 -14.85 14.41
CA ILE A 263 1.85 -16.28 14.62
C ILE A 263 2.83 -16.87 15.62
N ASP A 264 4.13 -16.58 15.46
CA ASP A 264 5.18 -17.12 16.34
C ASP A 264 5.01 -16.61 17.77
N TYR A 265 4.58 -15.35 17.95
CA TYR A 265 4.28 -14.82 19.28
C TYR A 265 3.13 -15.58 19.96
N TYR A 266 2.01 -15.75 19.25
CA TYR A 266 0.83 -16.41 19.84
C TYR A 266 1.00 -17.91 20.01
N THR A 267 1.84 -18.60 19.23
CA THR A 267 2.14 -20.02 19.42
C THR A 267 2.84 -20.31 20.75
N GLY A 268 3.38 -19.28 21.41
CA GLY A 268 3.88 -19.40 22.79
C GLY A 268 2.80 -19.56 23.86
N PHE A 269 1.52 -19.27 23.55
CA PHE A 269 0.40 -19.29 24.53
C PHE A 269 -0.77 -20.16 24.10
N VAL A 270 -0.97 -20.35 22.80
CA VAL A 270 -2.07 -21.13 22.22
C VAL A 270 -1.54 -22.03 21.10
N ASP A 271 -2.35 -22.99 20.69
CA ASP A 271 -2.06 -23.84 19.56
C ASP A 271 -1.97 -23.03 18.25
N ARG A 272 -1.21 -23.53 17.29
CA ARG A 272 -0.95 -22.86 16.01
C ARG A 272 -2.23 -22.60 15.20
N GLY A 273 -3.24 -23.47 15.32
CA GLY A 273 -4.53 -23.31 14.68
C GLY A 273 -5.27 -22.08 15.18
N THR A 274 -5.34 -21.90 16.50
CA THR A 274 -5.93 -20.73 17.16
C THR A 274 -5.15 -19.45 16.80
N ALA A 275 -3.80 -19.47 16.85
CA ALA A 275 -2.98 -18.33 16.47
C ALA A 275 -3.22 -17.90 15.00
N THR A 276 -3.32 -18.87 14.10
CA THR A 276 -3.62 -18.62 12.68
C THR A 276 -5.02 -18.04 12.48
N THR A 277 -6.01 -18.53 13.25
CA THR A 277 -7.40 -18.03 13.20
C THR A 277 -7.50 -16.58 13.68
N LEU A 278 -6.80 -16.23 14.76
CA LEU A 278 -6.71 -14.85 15.26
C LEU A 278 -6.08 -13.93 14.21
N TYR A 279 -4.99 -14.37 13.57
CA TYR A 279 -4.32 -13.60 12.51
C TYR A 279 -5.24 -13.40 11.29
N ALA A 280 -5.91 -14.47 10.85
CA ALA A 280 -6.87 -14.41 9.75
C ALA A 280 -8.04 -13.47 10.07
N GLY A 281 -8.53 -13.48 11.32
CA GLY A 281 -9.54 -12.56 11.81
C GLY A 281 -9.08 -11.10 11.75
N ALA A 282 -7.88 -10.81 12.20
CA ALA A 282 -7.27 -9.46 12.10
C ALA A 282 -7.14 -9.02 10.64
N LEU A 283 -6.61 -9.86 9.75
CA LEU A 283 -6.51 -9.54 8.32
C LEU A 283 -7.88 -9.40 7.64
N GLY A 284 -8.87 -10.18 8.04
CA GLY A 284 -10.24 -10.07 7.54
C GLY A 284 -10.87 -8.71 7.87
N THR A 285 -10.70 -8.23 9.10
CA THR A 285 -11.19 -6.90 9.51
C THR A 285 -10.43 -5.76 8.85
N LEU A 286 -9.16 -5.94 8.48
CA LEU A 286 -8.35 -4.95 7.77
C LEU A 286 -8.99 -4.53 6.43
N VAL A 287 -9.67 -5.45 5.73
CA VAL A 287 -10.37 -5.16 4.47
C VAL A 287 -11.44 -4.09 4.72
N LEU A 288 -12.27 -4.28 5.74
CA LEU A 288 -13.27 -3.29 6.16
C LEU A 288 -12.61 -2.01 6.67
N GLY A 289 -11.52 -2.13 7.41
CA GLY A 289 -10.76 -1.02 7.96
C GLY A 289 -10.20 -0.07 6.91
N LYS A 290 -9.66 -0.59 5.83
CA LYS A 290 -9.18 0.24 4.71
C LYS A 290 -10.30 1.09 4.10
N PHE A 291 -11.49 0.52 3.94
CA PHE A 291 -12.66 1.23 3.47
C PHE A 291 -13.12 2.29 4.48
N LEU A 292 -13.22 1.93 5.76
CA LEU A 292 -13.65 2.84 6.83
C LEU A 292 -12.68 4.02 6.99
N VAL A 293 -11.38 3.77 7.07
CA VAL A 293 -10.37 4.84 7.24
C VAL A 293 -10.41 5.81 6.06
N GLY A 294 -10.59 5.32 4.83
CA GLY A 294 -10.71 6.19 3.68
C GLY A 294 -11.98 7.03 3.69
N THR A 295 -13.14 6.43 3.94
CA THR A 295 -14.42 7.14 4.02
C THR A 295 -14.46 8.13 5.18
N LEU A 296 -13.96 7.73 6.35
CA LEU A 296 -13.84 8.61 7.52
C LEU A 296 -12.89 9.77 7.26
N SER A 297 -11.81 9.56 6.51
CA SER A 297 -10.88 10.64 6.13
C SER A 297 -11.55 11.72 5.27
N ASP A 298 -12.55 11.35 4.47
CA ASP A 298 -13.33 12.29 3.66
C ASP A 298 -14.35 13.09 4.51
N VAL A 299 -14.85 12.48 5.61
CA VAL A 299 -15.89 13.08 6.48
C VAL A 299 -15.29 13.87 7.65
N ILE A 300 -14.38 13.24 8.39
CA ILE A 300 -13.80 13.79 9.65
C ILE A 300 -12.60 14.72 9.38
N HIS A 301 -12.17 14.84 8.16
CA HIS A 301 -10.93 15.43 7.68
C HIS A 301 -9.69 14.58 8.03
N ILE A 302 -8.86 14.37 7.02
CA ILE A 302 -7.60 13.61 7.12
C ILE A 302 -6.71 14.10 8.27
N LYS A 303 -6.79 15.39 8.66
CA LYS A 303 -6.10 15.96 9.83
C LYS A 303 -6.35 15.17 11.11
N ARG A 304 -7.63 14.94 11.42
CA ARG A 304 -8.01 14.22 12.64
C ARG A 304 -7.70 12.73 12.51
N MET A 305 -7.98 12.16 11.33
CA MET A 305 -7.72 10.73 11.09
C MET A 305 -6.22 10.39 11.19
N SER A 306 -5.32 11.26 10.72
CA SER A 306 -3.88 11.02 10.80
C SER A 306 -3.35 11.00 12.23
N VAL A 307 -4.03 11.66 13.17
CA VAL A 307 -3.67 11.65 14.59
C VAL A 307 -4.36 10.49 15.32
N ILE A 308 -5.63 10.25 15.05
CA ILE A 308 -6.45 9.27 15.77
C ILE A 308 -6.13 7.83 15.35
N ALA A 309 -5.99 7.56 14.05
CA ALA A 309 -5.82 6.20 13.56
C ALA A 309 -4.52 5.51 14.03
N PRO A 310 -3.36 6.18 14.12
CA PRO A 310 -2.17 5.58 14.72
C PRO A 310 -2.33 5.23 16.20
N LEU A 311 -3.18 5.94 16.97
CA LEU A 311 -3.48 5.60 18.37
C LEU A 311 -4.25 4.28 18.48
N PHE A 312 -5.17 4.00 17.55
CA PHE A 312 -5.79 2.67 17.45
C PHE A 312 -4.74 1.60 17.18
N TYR A 313 -3.75 1.91 16.34
CA TYR A 313 -2.66 0.97 16.07
C TYR A 313 -1.73 0.78 17.28
N ALA A 314 -1.48 1.84 18.06
CA ALA A 314 -0.79 1.72 19.36
C ALA A 314 -1.56 0.76 20.29
N GLY A 315 -2.90 0.89 20.36
CA GLY A 315 -3.77 -0.01 21.11
C GLY A 315 -3.64 -1.47 20.69
N VAL A 316 -3.45 -1.75 19.40
CA VAL A 316 -3.17 -3.12 18.91
C VAL A 316 -1.92 -3.70 19.56
N PHE A 317 -0.83 -2.95 19.55
CA PHE A 317 0.44 -3.41 20.14
C PHE A 317 0.38 -3.55 21.67
N VAL A 318 -0.35 -2.66 22.35
CA VAL A 318 -0.64 -2.80 23.79
C VAL A 318 -1.44 -4.08 24.05
N CYS A 319 -2.48 -4.35 23.26
CA CYS A 319 -3.24 -5.60 23.38
C CYS A 319 -2.37 -6.83 23.13
N MET A 320 -1.45 -6.78 22.16
CA MET A 320 -0.48 -7.86 21.96
C MET A 320 0.39 -8.06 23.21
N ALA A 321 0.96 -6.99 23.75
CA ALA A 321 1.81 -7.08 24.95
C ALA A 321 1.06 -7.67 26.16
N LEU A 322 -0.21 -7.33 26.33
CA LEU A 322 -1.05 -7.81 27.45
C LEU A 322 -1.63 -9.21 27.21
N SER A 323 -1.65 -9.72 26.00
CA SER A 323 -2.18 -11.04 25.65
C SER A 323 -1.41 -12.19 26.30
N SER A 324 -0.16 -11.97 26.70
CA SER A 324 0.63 -12.95 27.47
C SER A 324 0.01 -13.27 28.84
N GLY A 325 -0.71 -12.32 29.43
CA GLY A 325 -1.38 -12.53 30.72
C GLY A 325 -2.87 -12.87 30.60
N ASN A 326 -3.53 -12.44 29.51
CA ASN A 326 -4.96 -12.69 29.32
C ASN A 326 -5.33 -12.66 27.84
N MET A 327 -5.81 -13.79 27.32
CA MET A 327 -6.21 -13.96 25.92
C MET A 327 -7.44 -13.12 25.49
N ALA A 328 -8.16 -12.50 26.42
CA ALA A 328 -9.22 -11.55 26.07
C ALA A 328 -8.67 -10.37 25.25
N TYR A 329 -7.46 -9.94 25.54
CA TYR A 329 -6.80 -8.86 24.76
C TYR A 329 -6.51 -9.26 23.31
N ALA A 330 -6.26 -10.54 23.01
CA ALA A 330 -6.10 -11.04 21.65
C ALA A 330 -7.38 -10.90 20.83
N LYS A 331 -8.55 -11.01 21.44
CA LYS A 331 -9.85 -10.76 20.77
C LYS A 331 -10.10 -9.25 20.59
N LEU A 332 -9.73 -8.44 21.59
CA LEU A 332 -9.86 -6.97 21.53
C LEU A 332 -8.95 -6.34 20.47
N LEU A 333 -7.81 -6.97 20.17
CA LEU A 333 -6.91 -6.55 19.11
C LEU A 333 -7.61 -6.46 17.74
N ILE A 334 -8.53 -7.39 17.43
CA ILE A 334 -9.17 -7.51 16.11
C ILE A 334 -9.92 -6.23 15.71
N PRO A 335 -10.85 -5.69 16.50
CA PRO A 335 -11.53 -4.44 16.16
C PRO A 335 -10.59 -3.22 16.16
N LEU A 336 -9.55 -3.19 17.00
CA LEU A 336 -8.55 -2.12 16.95
C LEU A 336 -7.71 -2.18 15.68
N TYR A 337 -7.35 -3.39 15.22
CA TYR A 337 -6.59 -3.59 13.98
C TYR A 337 -7.38 -3.19 12.73
N MET A 338 -8.70 -3.25 12.78
CA MET A 338 -9.56 -2.78 11.69
C MET A 338 -9.21 -1.34 11.29
N ILE A 339 -9.02 -0.44 12.25
CA ILE A 339 -8.65 0.97 11.98
C ILE A 339 -7.12 1.11 11.90
N GLY A 340 -6.41 0.62 12.91
CA GLY A 340 -4.96 0.76 13.03
C GLY A 340 -4.19 0.12 11.88
N GLY A 341 -4.55 -1.09 11.48
CA GLY A 341 -3.89 -1.83 10.40
C GLY A 341 -4.01 -1.19 9.01
N ALA A 342 -5.02 -0.32 8.81
CA ALA A 342 -5.18 0.42 7.55
C ALA A 342 -4.24 1.64 7.43
N VAL A 343 -3.67 2.12 8.54
CA VAL A 343 -2.84 3.33 8.60
C VAL A 343 -1.65 3.27 7.62
N PRO A 344 -0.81 2.22 7.60
CA PRO A 344 0.40 2.20 6.77
C PRO A 344 0.13 2.33 5.27
N SER A 345 -0.99 1.80 4.80
CA SER A 345 -1.32 1.78 3.37
C SER A 345 -2.17 2.97 2.89
N THR A 346 -2.77 3.75 3.80
CA THR A 346 -3.77 4.77 3.41
C THR A 346 -3.36 6.18 3.84
N ILE A 347 -3.06 6.38 5.11
CA ILE A 347 -2.84 7.71 5.70
C ILE A 347 -1.65 8.45 5.07
N PRO A 348 -0.43 7.86 4.91
CA PRO A 348 0.72 8.57 4.35
C PRO A 348 0.45 9.15 2.97
N PHE A 349 -0.23 8.41 2.11
CA PHE A 349 -0.55 8.83 0.74
C PHE A 349 -1.60 9.93 0.69
N LEU A 350 -2.64 9.85 1.54
CA LEU A 350 -3.66 10.88 1.62
C LEU A 350 -3.12 12.21 2.15
N ILE A 351 -2.27 12.16 3.18
CA ILE A 351 -1.62 13.36 3.73
C ILE A 351 -0.68 13.98 2.70
N THR A 352 0.11 13.17 2.00
CA THR A 352 1.00 13.63 0.94
C THR A 352 0.23 14.36 -0.15
N ALA A 353 -0.86 13.77 -0.64
CA ALA A 353 -1.71 14.41 -1.63
C ALA A 353 -2.29 15.75 -1.16
N ARG A 354 -2.67 15.83 0.13
CA ARG A 354 -3.27 17.03 0.69
C ARG A 354 -2.26 18.16 0.92
N ASN A 355 -1.07 17.84 1.42
CA ASN A 355 -0.09 18.84 1.84
C ASN A 355 0.80 19.33 0.71
N PHE A 356 0.98 18.53 -0.34
CA PHE A 356 1.93 18.81 -1.43
C PHE A 356 1.25 18.92 -2.80
N GLY A 357 -0.03 18.58 -2.90
CA GLY A 357 -0.81 18.66 -4.14
C GLY A 357 -0.50 17.57 -5.14
N ASP A 358 -0.99 17.75 -6.36
CA ASP A 358 -0.98 16.73 -7.40
C ASP A 358 0.14 16.92 -8.45
N LYS A 359 0.92 18.03 -8.39
CA LYS A 359 1.93 18.40 -9.42
C LYS A 359 2.96 17.30 -9.65
N GLU A 360 3.58 16.82 -8.60
CA GLU A 360 4.53 15.71 -8.63
C GLU A 360 4.12 14.59 -7.65
N TYR A 361 2.83 14.34 -7.52
CA TYR A 361 2.31 13.34 -6.60
C TYR A 361 2.90 11.94 -6.84
N GLY A 362 3.17 11.57 -8.08
CA GLY A 362 3.83 10.30 -8.42
C GLY A 362 5.23 10.18 -7.83
N VAL A 363 6.02 11.27 -7.85
CA VAL A 363 7.36 11.30 -7.25
C VAL A 363 7.26 11.20 -5.73
N LEU A 364 6.42 12.02 -5.12
CA LEU A 364 6.22 12.05 -3.67
C LEU A 364 5.68 10.72 -3.14
N SER A 365 4.72 10.11 -3.84
CA SER A 365 4.22 8.78 -3.51
C SER A 365 5.28 7.70 -3.68
N GLY A 366 6.16 7.80 -4.68
CA GLY A 366 7.31 6.92 -4.86
C GLY A 366 8.27 6.98 -3.66
N TRP A 367 8.61 8.19 -3.20
CA TRP A 367 9.45 8.38 -2.03
C TRP A 367 8.76 7.94 -0.73
N MET A 368 7.44 8.07 -0.64
CA MET A 368 6.67 7.54 0.50
C MET A 368 6.65 6.01 0.50
N ASN A 369 6.55 5.36 -0.67
CA ASN A 369 6.73 3.92 -0.79
C ASN A 369 8.15 3.48 -0.38
N MET A 370 9.18 4.28 -0.72
CA MET A 370 10.55 4.04 -0.27
C MET A 370 10.64 4.01 1.26
N ALA A 371 10.01 4.98 1.97
CA ALA A 371 9.91 4.95 3.43
C ALA A 371 9.27 3.65 3.92
N GLY A 372 8.19 3.22 3.29
CA GLY A 372 7.50 1.96 3.59
C GLY A 372 8.41 0.74 3.42
N ASN A 373 9.21 0.70 2.35
CA ASN A 373 10.13 -0.41 2.10
C ASN A 373 11.25 -0.50 3.14
N VAL A 374 11.79 0.65 3.59
CA VAL A 374 12.73 0.67 4.74
C VAL A 374 12.06 0.09 5.98
N GLY A 375 10.83 0.49 6.25
CA GLY A 375 10.05 -0.02 7.38
C GLY A 375 9.82 -1.54 7.32
N GLN A 376 9.56 -2.08 6.13
CA GLN A 376 9.39 -3.53 5.93
C GLN A 376 10.65 -4.35 6.25
N ILE A 377 11.83 -3.80 6.01
CA ILE A 377 13.10 -4.45 6.33
C ILE A 377 13.40 -4.34 7.83
N VAL A 378 13.25 -3.14 8.38
CA VAL A 378 13.64 -2.82 9.76
C VAL A 378 12.70 -3.47 10.78
N GLY A 379 11.39 -3.51 10.52
CA GLY A 379 10.39 -3.94 11.49
C GLY A 379 10.60 -5.36 12.04
N PRO A 380 10.63 -6.40 11.19
CA PRO A 380 10.87 -7.78 11.62
C PRO A 380 12.22 -7.95 12.30
N THR A 381 13.25 -7.27 11.80
CA THR A 381 14.62 -7.34 12.35
C THR A 381 14.69 -6.79 13.77
N VAL A 382 14.06 -5.63 14.02
CA VAL A 382 14.01 -5.03 15.38
C VAL A 382 13.23 -5.93 16.33
N ALA A 383 12.09 -6.50 15.90
CA ALA A 383 11.32 -7.40 16.74
C ALA A 383 12.09 -8.66 17.11
N ALA A 384 12.77 -9.28 16.13
CA ALA A 384 13.60 -10.47 16.36
C ALA A 384 14.78 -10.16 17.26
N PHE A 385 15.49 -9.06 17.04
CA PHE A 385 16.63 -8.65 17.91
C PHE A 385 16.20 -8.43 19.36
N ILE A 386 15.05 -7.80 19.60
CA ILE A 386 14.53 -7.63 20.97
C ILE A 386 14.20 -8.99 21.58
N PHE A 387 13.61 -9.90 20.82
CA PHE A 387 13.33 -11.25 21.28
C PHE A 387 14.62 -12.01 21.63
N ASP A 388 15.62 -12.01 20.75
CA ASP A 388 16.89 -12.69 20.94
C ASP A 388 17.64 -12.18 22.17
N THR A 389 17.53 -10.88 22.48
CA THR A 389 18.20 -10.27 23.63
C THR A 389 17.43 -10.37 24.94
N THR A 390 16.09 -10.48 24.89
CA THR A 390 15.24 -10.41 26.10
C THR A 390 14.43 -11.66 26.37
N GLY A 391 14.38 -12.62 25.43
CA GLY A 391 13.57 -13.83 25.51
C GLY A 391 12.06 -13.56 25.37
N SER A 392 11.64 -12.32 25.06
CA SER A 392 10.22 -11.97 25.01
C SER A 392 9.90 -10.90 23.97
N TYR A 393 8.83 -11.10 23.21
CA TYR A 393 8.27 -10.09 22.30
C TYR A 393 7.52 -8.95 23.01
N VAL A 394 7.18 -9.06 24.29
CA VAL A 394 6.38 -8.05 25.01
C VAL A 394 7.05 -6.68 24.95
N LYS A 395 8.37 -6.62 25.14
CA LYS A 395 9.13 -5.36 25.04
C LYS A 395 9.10 -4.77 23.62
N ALA A 396 9.15 -5.63 22.60
CA ALA A 396 9.01 -5.21 21.20
C ALA A 396 7.64 -4.59 20.92
N TRP A 397 6.57 -5.23 21.40
CA TRP A 397 5.21 -4.69 21.22
C TRP A 397 5.02 -3.36 21.94
N MET A 398 5.57 -3.21 23.15
CA MET A 398 5.52 -1.93 23.87
C MET A 398 6.30 -0.84 23.15
N LEU A 399 7.48 -1.16 22.60
CA LEU A 399 8.24 -0.23 21.75
C LEU A 399 7.40 0.22 20.54
N PHE A 400 6.77 -0.70 19.82
CA PHE A 400 5.95 -0.35 18.68
C PHE A 400 4.70 0.45 19.08
N ALA A 401 4.11 0.20 20.24
CA ALA A 401 3.04 1.04 20.77
C ALA A 401 3.52 2.49 20.98
N CYS A 402 4.67 2.69 21.62
CA CYS A 402 5.27 4.02 21.79
C CYS A 402 5.58 4.69 20.44
N LEU A 403 6.10 3.91 19.48
CA LEU A 403 6.36 4.42 18.12
C LEU A 403 5.08 4.86 17.41
N MET A 404 3.95 4.17 17.59
CA MET A 404 2.67 4.60 17.00
C MET A 404 2.13 5.88 17.65
N VAL A 405 2.35 6.08 18.96
CA VAL A 405 2.06 7.37 19.61
C VAL A 405 2.97 8.47 19.04
N ALA A 406 4.26 8.20 18.85
CA ALA A 406 5.18 9.13 18.21
C ALA A 406 4.74 9.47 16.77
N VAL A 407 4.24 8.52 15.99
CA VAL A 407 3.65 8.77 14.66
C VAL A 407 2.49 9.75 14.74
N SER A 408 1.61 9.60 15.72
CA SER A 408 0.49 10.52 15.94
C SER A 408 1.01 11.95 16.20
N LEU A 409 2.05 12.09 17.03
CA LEU A 409 2.71 13.37 17.29
C LEU A 409 3.42 13.93 16.05
N LEU A 410 4.12 13.10 15.27
CA LEU A 410 4.77 13.51 14.03
C LEU A 410 3.75 14.06 13.02
N TYR A 411 2.60 13.44 12.87
CA TYR A 411 1.53 13.94 12.01
C TYR A 411 0.92 15.25 12.57
N LEU A 412 0.78 15.38 13.88
CA LEU A 412 0.32 16.60 14.51
C LEU A 412 1.32 17.76 14.27
N LEU A 413 2.62 17.51 14.51
CA LEU A 413 3.70 18.49 14.34
C LEU A 413 3.95 18.85 12.87
N SER A 414 3.78 17.90 11.95
CA SER A 414 3.92 18.18 10.52
C SER A 414 2.95 19.26 10.08
N GLY A 415 1.88 19.45 10.83
CA GLY A 415 0.86 20.44 10.55
C GLY A 415 0.21 20.23 9.19
N PHE A 416 -0.74 21.10 8.89
CA PHE A 416 -1.33 21.17 7.56
C PHE A 416 -1.01 22.57 7.02
N ALA A 417 -0.59 22.65 5.78
CA ALA A 417 -0.30 23.92 5.15
C ALA A 417 -1.51 24.84 5.35
N SER A 418 -1.30 26.02 5.93
CA SER A 418 -2.33 27.05 5.93
C SER A 418 -2.54 27.55 4.51
N LYS A 419 -3.72 28.12 4.21
CA LYS A 419 -3.99 28.71 2.90
C LYS A 419 -2.88 29.69 2.48
N LYS A 420 -2.42 30.53 3.42
CA LYS A 420 -1.35 31.50 3.21
C LYS A 420 -0.01 30.84 2.87
N GLN A 421 0.39 29.77 3.56
CA GLN A 421 1.62 29.03 3.26
C GLN A 421 1.55 28.31 1.92
N ILE A 422 0.36 27.85 1.53
CA ILE A 422 0.12 27.21 0.24
C ILE A 422 0.25 28.26 -0.87
N GLU A 423 -0.29 29.47 -0.68
CA GLU A 423 -0.18 30.59 -1.62
C GLU A 423 1.26 31.09 -1.74
N GLU A 424 1.99 31.24 -0.63
CA GLU A 424 3.42 31.62 -0.61
C GLU A 424 4.32 30.59 -1.32
N MET A 425 3.92 29.32 -1.38
CA MET A 425 4.58 28.26 -2.16
C MET A 425 4.14 28.23 -3.64
N GLY A 426 3.37 29.23 -4.11
CA GLY A 426 2.87 29.31 -5.47
C GLY A 426 1.75 28.31 -5.79
N TYR A 427 1.03 27.87 -4.77
CA TYR A 427 -0.07 26.92 -4.87
C TYR A 427 -1.38 27.60 -4.52
N LYS A 428 -2.36 27.59 -5.43
CA LYS A 428 -3.72 28.04 -5.10
C LYS A 428 -4.42 26.92 -4.31
N PRO A 429 -4.86 27.17 -3.08
CA PRO A 429 -5.60 26.18 -2.30
C PRO A 429 -6.92 25.85 -3.00
N VAL A 430 -7.17 24.57 -3.20
CA VAL A 430 -8.47 24.05 -3.67
C VAL A 430 -9.43 23.98 -2.49
#